data_bf140f747462302f2ea89a4c60c1d4dd
#
_entry.id   bf140f747462302f2ea89a4c60c1d4dd
#
_cell.length_a   1.000
_cell.length_b   1.000
_cell.length_c   1.000
_cell.angle_alpha   90.00
_cell.angle_beta   90.00
_cell.angle_gamma   90.00
#
_symmetry.space_group_name_H-M   'P 1'
#
loop_
_entity.id
_entity.type
_entity.pdbx_description
1 polymer ?
#
loop_
_entity_poly.entity_id
_entity_poly.type
_entity_poly.pdbx_seq_one_letter_code
_entity_poly.pdbx_strand_id
1 'polypeptide(L)'
;LGRGGSDYTAAILAGALHANELEIWTDVNGMFTANPKIVKQAQPIVFISYQEAMELSHFGAKVLYPPTIQPVLRKNIPILIKNTFEPAADGTYISNQEMDHTNPVKGISHIDNITLITLEGSGMIGVSGSSKRLFEVLSNKNINVIFITQASSEHSICIGILNSDADVAEDAINKAFEVEISQNKIDPCIVEKNLCIIALVGENMKNHQGLSGRMFSTLGKNNVNIRAIAQGASERNISAVINERDVKKALNTLHENFFEENTKQLNLFVMGVGNVGEKFIEQIHQQKKFLKDNLKINLRVIALSNSRKMHFDEEGISLKEWQFALETGEPTDKEKFISNVKELNLRNSIFVDITANESVSKTYEHYLKRNIAVVTCNKIACASAYDNYTKLKKLSRQFNAPFLFETNVGAGLPIIDTVKNLVASGDKVNKIQAVLSGSLNFIFNNFSDTYSFHDVVKEAGVKGFTEPDPKIDLSGIDVARKILILIRES
;
A
#
# COMPACT_ATOMS: atom_id res chain seq x y z
N LEU A 1 -19.32 36.24 0.56
CA LEU A 1 -18.11 35.69 0.00
C LEU A 1 -18.12 34.17 0.21
N GLY A 2 -17.87 33.38 -0.85
CA GLY A 2 -17.71 31.93 -0.76
C GLY A 2 -16.39 31.55 -0.06
N ARG A 3 -16.14 30.24 0.06
CA ARG A 3 -14.90 29.70 0.65
C ARG A 3 -13.66 30.23 -0.09
N GLY A 4 -12.64 30.69 0.63
CA GLY A 4 -11.42 31.31 0.07
C GLY A 4 -11.58 32.76 -0.39
N GLY A 5 -12.74 33.39 -0.18
CA GLY A 5 -12.98 34.76 -0.59
C GLY A 5 -12.15 35.80 0.16
N SER A 6 -11.77 35.51 1.42
CA SER A 6 -10.85 36.35 2.22
C SER A 6 -9.45 36.38 1.59
N ASP A 7 -8.92 35.20 1.25
CA ASP A 7 -7.59 35.05 0.67
C ASP A 7 -7.50 35.71 -0.70
N TYR A 8 -8.53 35.52 -1.51
CA TYR A 8 -8.63 36.17 -2.84
C TYR A 8 -8.70 37.70 -2.75
N THR A 9 -9.48 38.21 -1.79
CA THR A 9 -9.57 39.67 -1.53
C THR A 9 -8.22 40.23 -1.07
N ALA A 10 -7.54 39.53 -0.16
CA ALA A 10 -6.20 39.91 0.30
C ALA A 10 -5.19 39.93 -0.87
N ALA A 11 -5.24 38.95 -1.75
CA ALA A 11 -4.38 38.91 -2.93
C ALA A 11 -4.63 40.05 -3.92
N ILE A 12 -5.90 40.43 -4.15
CA ILE A 12 -6.25 41.61 -4.96
C ILE A 12 -5.67 42.86 -4.33
N LEU A 13 -5.83 43.04 -3.00
CA LEU A 13 -5.30 44.22 -2.29
C LEU A 13 -3.77 44.24 -2.32
N ALA A 14 -3.11 43.13 -2.05
CA ALA A 14 -1.67 43.01 -2.17
C ALA A 14 -1.16 43.38 -3.56
N GLY A 15 -1.86 42.89 -4.60
CA GLY A 15 -1.58 43.27 -5.97
C GLY A 15 -1.79 44.76 -6.24
N ALA A 16 -2.86 45.38 -5.76
CA ALA A 16 -3.15 46.78 -5.94
C ALA A 16 -2.15 47.72 -5.26
N LEU A 17 -1.73 47.33 -4.04
CA LEU A 17 -0.80 48.08 -3.18
C LEU A 17 0.68 47.82 -3.54
N HIS A 18 0.99 46.94 -4.48
CA HIS A 18 2.35 46.49 -4.76
C HIS A 18 3.09 46.03 -3.48
N ALA A 19 2.39 45.21 -2.69
CA ALA A 19 2.95 44.69 -1.44
C ALA A 19 4.24 43.90 -1.67
N ASN A 20 5.13 43.91 -0.71
CA ASN A 20 6.38 43.13 -0.77
C ASN A 20 6.11 41.62 -0.62
N GLU A 21 5.07 41.26 0.14
CA GLU A 21 4.69 39.88 0.45
C GLU A 21 3.20 39.81 0.82
N LEU A 22 2.56 38.67 0.57
CA LEU A 22 1.22 38.35 1.04
C LEU A 22 1.30 37.21 2.07
N GLU A 23 1.03 37.49 3.32
CA GLU A 23 0.92 36.46 4.35
C GLU A 23 -0.51 35.93 4.46
N ILE A 24 -0.65 34.61 4.46
CA ILE A 24 -1.91 33.90 4.72
C ILE A 24 -1.77 33.08 5.98
N TRP A 25 -2.49 33.48 7.02
CA TRP A 25 -2.48 32.78 8.30
C TRP A 25 -3.65 31.80 8.38
N THR A 26 -3.33 30.50 8.63
CA THR A 26 -4.28 29.38 8.65
C THR A 26 -4.02 28.49 9.86
N ASP A 27 -4.65 27.32 9.92
CA ASP A 27 -4.54 26.34 11.01
C ASP A 27 -3.52 25.22 10.73
N VAL A 28 -2.72 25.35 9.68
CA VAL A 28 -1.70 24.35 9.28
C VAL A 28 -0.35 25.01 8.97
N ASN A 29 0.74 24.24 9.08
CA ASN A 29 2.12 24.70 8.87
C ASN A 29 2.50 24.89 7.38
N GLY A 30 1.56 25.34 6.54
CA GLY A 30 1.78 25.53 5.13
C GLY A 30 1.23 24.37 4.29
N MET A 31 1.76 24.21 3.06
CA MET A 31 1.45 23.10 2.18
C MET A 31 2.31 21.88 2.52
N PHE A 32 1.75 20.68 2.37
CA PHE A 32 2.42 19.44 2.73
C PHE A 32 2.69 18.56 1.50
N THR A 33 3.70 17.70 1.60
CA THR A 33 4.06 16.70 0.58
C THR A 33 2.95 15.70 0.29
N ALA A 34 2.01 15.52 1.21
CA ALA A 34 0.75 14.78 1.06
C ALA A 34 -0.23 15.24 2.13
N ASN A 35 -1.49 14.76 2.09
CA ASN A 35 -2.48 15.06 3.13
C ASN A 35 -2.06 14.43 4.48
N PRO A 36 -1.70 15.22 5.51
CA PRO A 36 -1.19 14.70 6.80
C PRO A 36 -2.22 13.90 7.61
N LYS A 37 -3.52 14.04 7.30
CA LYS A 37 -4.58 13.22 7.90
C LYS A 37 -4.55 11.77 7.42
N ILE A 38 -4.02 11.54 6.21
CA ILE A 38 -3.94 10.21 5.58
C ILE A 38 -2.50 9.67 5.65
N VAL A 39 -1.51 10.52 5.40
CA VAL A 39 -0.08 10.19 5.39
C VAL A 39 0.58 10.87 6.58
N LYS A 40 0.83 10.11 7.64
CA LYS A 40 1.40 10.64 8.90
C LYS A 40 2.84 11.14 8.75
N GLN A 41 3.56 10.68 7.75
CA GLN A 41 4.93 11.08 7.42
C GLN A 41 5.00 12.30 6.50
N ALA A 42 3.84 12.86 6.10
CA ALA A 42 3.81 14.07 5.28
C ALA A 42 4.54 15.22 5.97
N GLN A 43 5.37 15.92 5.21
CA GLN A 43 6.21 17.01 5.70
C GLN A 43 5.75 18.35 5.11
N PRO A 44 5.90 19.47 5.83
CA PRO A 44 5.67 20.79 5.27
C PRO A 44 6.64 21.04 4.09
N ILE A 45 6.13 21.65 3.04
CA ILE A 45 6.92 22.10 1.89
C ILE A 45 7.38 23.52 2.20
N VAL A 46 8.69 23.71 2.37
CA VAL A 46 9.25 25.03 2.71
C VAL A 46 9.12 26.00 1.55
N PHE A 47 9.39 25.51 0.33
CA PHE A 47 9.37 26.33 -0.88
C PHE A 47 8.66 25.61 -2.04
N ILE A 48 7.80 26.36 -2.76
CA ILE A 48 7.05 25.84 -3.92
C ILE A 48 6.81 26.96 -4.93
N SER A 49 6.75 26.64 -6.24
CA SER A 49 6.38 27.60 -7.25
C SER A 49 4.89 27.91 -7.23
N TYR A 50 4.48 29.04 -7.84
CA TYR A 50 3.05 29.37 -7.97
C TYR A 50 2.29 28.30 -8.75
N GLN A 51 2.91 27.73 -9.78
CA GLN A 51 2.30 26.69 -10.61
C GLN A 51 2.09 25.40 -9.85
N GLU A 52 3.10 24.95 -9.12
CA GLU A 52 2.99 23.76 -8.26
C GLU A 52 1.97 23.96 -7.15
N ALA A 53 1.94 25.15 -6.53
CA ALA A 53 0.94 25.50 -5.52
C ALA A 53 -0.49 25.49 -6.08
N MET A 54 -0.70 25.98 -7.31
CA MET A 54 -1.99 25.89 -8.00
C MET A 54 -2.40 24.43 -8.23
N GLU A 55 -1.50 23.61 -8.75
CA GLU A 55 -1.76 22.19 -9.02
C GLU A 55 -2.09 21.43 -7.72
N LEU A 56 -1.28 21.56 -6.66
CA LEU A 56 -1.56 20.93 -5.37
C LEU A 56 -2.90 21.37 -4.77
N SER A 57 -3.22 22.67 -4.91
CA SER A 57 -4.47 23.21 -4.38
C SER A 57 -5.69 22.77 -5.21
N HIS A 58 -5.52 22.57 -6.51
CA HIS A 58 -6.57 22.05 -7.40
C HIS A 58 -6.92 20.60 -7.04
N PHE A 59 -5.92 19.77 -6.81
CA PHE A 59 -6.08 18.35 -6.48
C PHE A 59 -6.36 18.09 -4.99
N GLY A 60 -6.86 19.05 -4.20
CA GLY A 60 -7.42 18.81 -2.87
C GLY A 60 -6.61 19.28 -1.67
N ALA A 61 -5.43 19.87 -1.86
CA ALA A 61 -4.75 20.59 -0.77
C ALA A 61 -5.56 21.88 -0.45
N LYS A 62 -6.51 21.77 0.50
CA LYS A 62 -7.46 22.84 0.85
C LYS A 62 -6.82 24.00 1.64
N VAL A 63 -5.51 24.19 1.53
CA VAL A 63 -4.75 25.19 2.26
C VAL A 63 -4.85 26.57 1.61
N LEU A 64 -4.87 26.61 0.27
CA LEU A 64 -4.95 27.84 -0.50
C LEU A 64 -6.05 27.71 -1.56
N TYR A 65 -6.85 28.76 -1.73
CA TYR A 65 -7.82 28.83 -2.81
C TYR A 65 -7.10 29.16 -4.13
N PRO A 66 -7.11 28.29 -5.18
CA PRO A 66 -6.29 28.46 -6.39
C PRO A 66 -6.40 29.85 -7.06
N PRO A 67 -7.61 30.46 -7.19
CA PRO A 67 -7.73 31.80 -7.76
C PRO A 67 -6.97 32.88 -6.99
N THR A 68 -6.64 32.69 -5.71
CA THR A 68 -5.88 33.63 -4.88
C THR A 68 -4.49 33.92 -5.47
N ILE A 69 -3.92 32.97 -6.18
CA ILE A 69 -2.57 33.10 -6.76
C ILE A 69 -2.54 34.09 -7.93
N GLN A 70 -3.59 34.18 -8.73
CA GLN A 70 -3.62 34.96 -9.97
C GLN A 70 -3.29 36.47 -9.81
N PRO A 71 -3.86 37.20 -8.84
CA PRO A 71 -3.57 38.63 -8.67
C PRO A 71 -2.11 38.93 -8.31
N VAL A 72 -1.47 38.05 -7.53
CA VAL A 72 -0.09 38.24 -7.05
C VAL A 72 0.94 37.67 -8.01
N LEU A 73 0.63 36.57 -8.72
CA LEU A 73 1.51 35.92 -9.70
C LEU A 73 1.98 36.93 -10.77
N ARG A 74 1.04 37.72 -11.34
CA ARG A 74 1.35 38.70 -12.41
C ARG A 74 2.30 39.79 -11.95
N LYS A 75 2.41 40.01 -10.65
CA LYS A 75 3.24 41.08 -10.04
C LYS A 75 4.44 40.51 -9.29
N ASN A 76 4.66 39.20 -9.35
CA ASN A 76 5.70 38.47 -8.64
C ASN A 76 5.74 38.76 -7.12
N ILE A 77 4.54 38.95 -6.50
CA ILE A 77 4.43 39.14 -5.05
C ILE A 77 4.40 37.77 -4.39
N PRO A 78 5.39 37.42 -3.56
CA PRO A 78 5.42 36.12 -2.92
C PRO A 78 4.28 35.95 -1.92
N ILE A 79 3.85 34.68 -1.73
CA ILE A 79 2.86 34.31 -0.72
C ILE A 79 3.57 33.49 0.35
N LEU A 80 3.36 33.83 1.62
CA LEU A 80 3.82 33.06 2.76
C LEU A 80 2.61 32.48 3.51
N ILE A 81 2.51 31.16 3.59
CA ILE A 81 1.45 30.49 4.34
C ILE A 81 1.98 30.12 5.72
N LYS A 82 1.39 30.62 6.77
CA LYS A 82 1.80 30.46 8.16
C LYS A 82 0.70 29.86 9.05
N ASN A 83 1.13 29.21 10.12
CA ASN A 83 0.23 28.64 11.11
C ASN A 83 -0.03 29.65 12.25
N THR A 84 -1.29 29.98 12.48
CA THR A 84 -1.72 30.87 13.55
C THR A 84 -1.43 30.29 14.94
N PHE A 85 -1.47 28.97 15.09
CA PHE A 85 -1.23 28.27 16.35
C PHE A 85 0.26 27.98 16.61
N GLU A 86 1.08 28.01 15.55
CA GLU A 86 2.53 27.80 15.60
C GLU A 86 3.27 28.89 14.80
N PRO A 87 3.25 30.17 15.25
CA PRO A 87 3.78 31.30 14.50
C PRO A 87 5.28 31.22 14.21
N ALA A 88 6.02 30.45 15.03
CA ALA A 88 7.45 30.21 14.85
C ALA A 88 7.79 29.19 13.76
N ALA A 89 6.80 28.45 13.23
CA ALA A 89 7.01 27.52 12.11
C ALA A 89 7.34 28.31 10.84
N ASP A 90 8.24 27.77 9.99
CA ASP A 90 8.68 28.43 8.75
C ASP A 90 7.54 28.66 7.76
N GLY A 91 6.56 27.75 7.72
CA GLY A 91 5.45 27.81 6.77
C GLY A 91 5.86 27.39 5.36
N THR A 92 5.06 27.81 4.37
CA THR A 92 5.38 27.57 2.94
C THR A 92 5.52 28.89 2.20
N TYR A 93 6.66 29.08 1.57
CA TYR A 93 6.96 30.25 0.72
C TYR A 93 6.67 29.90 -0.74
N ILE A 94 5.79 30.68 -1.38
CA ILE A 94 5.37 30.50 -2.77
C ILE A 94 5.88 31.64 -3.62
N SER A 95 6.78 31.35 -4.58
CA SER A 95 7.31 32.37 -5.50
C SER A 95 7.84 31.74 -6.80
N ASN A 96 8.24 32.58 -7.77
CA ASN A 96 8.89 32.13 -9.01
C ASN A 96 10.43 31.98 -8.87
N GLN A 97 11.01 32.22 -7.72
CA GLN A 97 12.46 32.05 -7.57
C GLN A 97 12.82 30.56 -7.65
N GLU A 98 13.74 30.22 -8.55
CA GLU A 98 14.31 28.89 -8.62
C GLU A 98 15.14 28.63 -7.35
N MET A 99 14.59 27.81 -6.45
CA MET A 99 15.34 27.21 -5.37
C MET A 99 15.47 25.71 -5.62
N ASP A 100 16.54 25.16 -5.08
CA ASP A 100 17.03 23.80 -5.20
C ASP A 100 16.07 22.71 -5.73
N HIS A 101 16.37 22.17 -6.91
CA HIS A 101 15.57 21.20 -7.64
C HIS A 101 15.95 19.74 -7.33
N THR A 102 16.40 19.43 -6.12
CA THR A 102 16.85 18.08 -5.75
C THR A 102 15.75 17.03 -5.87
N ASN A 103 14.49 17.39 -5.62
CA ASN A 103 13.35 16.50 -5.81
C ASN A 103 12.40 17.05 -6.88
N PRO A 104 12.23 16.35 -8.02
CA PRO A 104 11.32 16.80 -9.10
C PRO A 104 9.85 16.71 -8.73
N VAL A 105 9.49 15.95 -7.69
CA VAL A 105 8.13 15.84 -7.16
C VAL A 105 8.03 16.65 -5.88
N LYS A 106 7.12 17.60 -5.81
CA LYS A 106 6.89 18.47 -4.65
C LYS A 106 5.79 17.96 -3.72
N GLY A 107 4.80 17.28 -4.28
CA GLY A 107 3.69 16.77 -3.47
C GLY A 107 2.85 15.72 -4.19
N ILE A 108 2.04 15.04 -3.39
CA ILE A 108 1.02 14.10 -3.83
C ILE A 108 -0.32 14.60 -3.34
N SER A 109 -1.25 14.75 -4.25
CA SER A 109 -2.60 15.21 -3.94
C SER A 109 -3.66 14.23 -4.42
N HIS A 110 -4.90 14.38 -3.95
CA HIS A 110 -6.01 13.53 -4.36
C HIS A 110 -7.34 14.27 -4.34
N ILE A 111 -8.27 13.79 -5.16
CA ILE A 111 -9.67 14.25 -5.18
C ILE A 111 -10.55 13.03 -5.01
N ASP A 112 -11.33 13.00 -3.94
CA ASP A 112 -12.28 11.95 -3.63
C ASP A 112 -13.62 12.16 -4.35
N ASN A 113 -14.50 11.15 -4.26
CA ASN A 113 -15.86 11.20 -4.80
C ASN A 113 -15.92 11.42 -6.31
N ILE A 114 -15.09 10.74 -7.06
CA ILE A 114 -15.02 10.79 -8.52
C ILE A 114 -15.80 9.63 -9.14
N THR A 115 -16.52 9.98 -10.20
CA THR A 115 -17.12 9.02 -11.13
C THR A 115 -16.43 9.16 -12.49
N LEU A 116 -15.99 8.04 -13.06
CA LEU A 116 -15.61 7.96 -14.46
C LEU A 116 -16.82 7.65 -15.31
N ILE A 117 -16.98 8.41 -16.41
CA ILE A 117 -17.94 8.14 -17.48
C ILE A 117 -17.16 7.92 -18.77
N THR A 118 -17.36 6.76 -19.37
CA THR A 118 -16.73 6.41 -20.64
C THR A 118 -17.78 6.32 -21.73
N LEU A 119 -17.60 7.13 -22.77
CA LEU A 119 -18.37 7.05 -24.02
C LEU A 119 -17.50 6.35 -25.04
N GLU A 120 -17.97 5.23 -25.59
CA GLU A 120 -17.20 4.43 -26.55
C GLU A 120 -18.06 3.88 -27.69
N GLY A 121 -17.45 3.62 -28.83
CA GLY A 121 -18.12 3.03 -29.97
C GLY A 121 -17.37 3.26 -31.28
N SER A 122 -17.53 2.30 -32.21
CA SER A 122 -16.90 2.37 -33.53
C SER A 122 -17.37 3.57 -34.39
N GLY A 123 -18.55 4.09 -34.09
CA GLY A 123 -19.10 5.29 -34.76
C GLY A 123 -18.44 6.61 -34.37
N MET A 124 -17.49 6.60 -33.43
CA MET A 124 -16.70 7.79 -33.07
C MET A 124 -15.45 7.94 -33.94
N ILE A 125 -14.94 6.86 -34.50
CA ILE A 125 -13.66 6.83 -35.23
C ILE A 125 -13.75 7.67 -36.49
N GLY A 126 -12.88 8.69 -36.62
CA GLY A 126 -12.84 9.59 -37.77
C GLY A 126 -14.06 10.53 -37.91
N VAL A 127 -14.94 10.57 -36.90
CA VAL A 127 -16.11 11.46 -36.89
C VAL A 127 -15.81 12.70 -36.08
N SER A 128 -15.66 13.83 -36.78
CA SER A 128 -15.44 15.13 -36.11
C SER A 128 -16.67 15.59 -35.32
N GLY A 129 -16.45 16.14 -34.12
CA GLY A 129 -17.49 16.77 -33.33
C GLY A 129 -18.05 15.95 -32.15
N SER A 130 -17.72 14.66 -32.03
CA SER A 130 -18.16 13.83 -30.88
C SER A 130 -17.74 14.43 -29.53
N SER A 131 -16.48 14.86 -29.41
CA SER A 131 -15.94 15.50 -28.19
C SER A 131 -16.66 16.83 -27.91
N LYS A 132 -16.89 17.69 -28.97
CA LYS A 132 -17.64 18.92 -28.79
C LYS A 132 -19.01 18.67 -28.20
N ARG A 133 -19.76 17.73 -28.77
CA ARG A 133 -21.11 17.37 -28.34
C ARG A 133 -21.15 16.84 -26.91
N LEU A 134 -20.19 15.99 -26.53
CA LEU A 134 -20.05 15.50 -25.16
C LEU A 134 -19.86 16.65 -24.16
N PHE A 135 -18.88 17.54 -24.40
CA PHE A 135 -18.61 18.64 -23.48
C PHE A 135 -19.71 19.72 -23.49
N GLU A 136 -20.36 19.93 -24.58
CA GLU A 136 -21.52 20.88 -24.71
C GLU A 136 -22.69 20.41 -23.84
N VAL A 137 -23.00 19.11 -23.87
CA VAL A 137 -24.07 18.51 -23.03
C VAL A 137 -23.79 18.68 -21.57
N LEU A 138 -22.55 18.40 -21.13
CA LEU A 138 -22.14 18.55 -19.74
C LEU A 138 -22.16 20.03 -19.30
N SER A 139 -21.66 20.93 -20.14
CA SER A 139 -21.68 22.37 -19.89
C SER A 139 -23.09 22.90 -19.72
N ASN A 140 -24.03 22.46 -20.56
CA ASN A 140 -25.46 22.85 -20.47
C ASN A 140 -26.13 22.35 -19.17
N LYS A 141 -25.56 21.37 -18.50
CA LYS A 141 -25.99 20.86 -17.20
C LYS A 141 -25.18 21.46 -16.04
N ASN A 142 -24.28 22.42 -16.31
CA ASN A 142 -23.33 22.96 -15.31
C ASN A 142 -22.47 21.92 -14.63
N ILE A 143 -22.14 20.82 -15.32
CA ILE A 143 -21.28 19.75 -14.81
C ILE A 143 -19.84 20.07 -15.11
N ASN A 144 -19.01 20.16 -14.07
CA ASN A 144 -17.57 20.39 -14.19
C ASN A 144 -16.82 19.08 -14.47
N VAL A 145 -16.03 19.07 -15.55
CA VAL A 145 -15.16 17.94 -15.89
C VAL A 145 -13.79 18.16 -15.24
N ILE A 146 -13.41 17.24 -14.34
CA ILE A 146 -12.18 17.33 -13.53
C ILE A 146 -11.03 16.57 -14.19
N PHE A 147 -11.34 15.51 -14.94
CA PHE A 147 -10.38 14.61 -15.55
C PHE A 147 -10.83 14.26 -16.96
N ILE A 148 -9.89 14.22 -17.91
CA ILE A 148 -10.16 13.85 -19.31
C ILE A 148 -9.03 12.95 -19.78
N THR A 149 -9.40 11.81 -20.38
CA THR A 149 -8.45 11.00 -21.13
C THR A 149 -9.12 10.42 -22.36
N GLN A 150 -8.39 10.38 -23.45
CA GLN A 150 -8.84 9.82 -24.73
C GLN A 150 -7.78 8.90 -25.28
N ALA A 151 -8.17 7.68 -25.69
CA ALA A 151 -7.26 6.76 -26.36
C ALA A 151 -6.93 7.23 -27.77
N SER A 152 -5.73 6.93 -28.25
CA SER A 152 -5.25 7.32 -29.59
C SER A 152 -6.10 6.77 -30.74
N SER A 153 -6.90 5.74 -30.48
CA SER A 153 -7.79 5.12 -31.47
C SER A 153 -9.06 5.90 -31.75
N GLU A 154 -9.30 7.04 -31.09
CA GLU A 154 -10.55 7.83 -31.16
C GLU A 154 -11.83 7.02 -30.84
N HIS A 155 -11.66 5.80 -30.34
CA HIS A 155 -12.75 4.85 -30.07
C HIS A 155 -13.50 5.19 -28.78
N SER A 156 -12.84 5.85 -27.82
CA SER A 156 -13.41 6.15 -26.53
C SER A 156 -12.95 7.50 -25.98
N ILE A 157 -13.84 8.18 -25.23
CA ILE A 157 -13.53 9.34 -24.41
C ILE A 157 -13.95 9.02 -22.99
N CYS A 158 -13.02 9.11 -22.05
CA CYS A 158 -13.29 8.91 -20.63
C CYS A 158 -13.13 10.24 -19.88
N ILE A 159 -14.15 10.61 -19.11
CA ILE A 159 -14.17 11.83 -18.29
C ILE A 159 -14.38 11.50 -16.83
N GLY A 160 -13.81 12.29 -15.95
CA GLY A 160 -14.01 12.25 -14.50
C GLY A 160 -14.79 13.46 -14.01
N ILE A 161 -15.86 13.21 -13.28
CA ILE A 161 -16.74 14.20 -12.68
C ILE A 161 -16.98 13.85 -11.20
N LEU A 162 -17.63 14.74 -10.45
CA LEU A 162 -18.04 14.44 -9.08
C LEU A 162 -19.16 13.38 -9.06
N ASN A 163 -19.16 12.53 -8.03
CA ASN A 163 -20.21 11.51 -7.84
C ASN A 163 -21.62 12.13 -7.79
N SER A 164 -21.77 13.36 -7.27
CA SER A 164 -23.05 14.07 -7.20
C SER A 164 -23.68 14.32 -8.55
N ASP A 165 -22.88 14.43 -9.60
CA ASP A 165 -23.32 14.82 -10.94
C ASP A 165 -23.51 13.59 -11.85
N ALA A 166 -23.17 12.39 -11.36
CA ALA A 166 -23.06 11.18 -12.16
C ALA A 166 -24.35 10.81 -12.89
N ASP A 167 -25.47 10.75 -12.18
CA ASP A 167 -26.74 10.31 -12.75
C ASP A 167 -27.30 11.33 -13.79
N VAL A 168 -27.12 12.63 -13.51
CA VAL A 168 -27.52 13.69 -14.42
C VAL A 168 -26.64 13.69 -15.69
N ALA A 169 -25.35 13.40 -15.54
CA ALA A 169 -24.43 13.29 -16.65
C ALA A 169 -24.75 12.09 -17.55
N GLU A 170 -24.97 10.93 -16.94
CA GLU A 170 -25.33 9.68 -17.62
C GLU A 170 -26.57 9.86 -18.50
N ASP A 171 -27.67 10.37 -17.91
CA ASP A 171 -28.90 10.61 -18.63
C ASP A 171 -28.73 11.61 -19.79
N ALA A 172 -27.98 12.70 -19.54
CA ALA A 172 -27.78 13.73 -20.53
C ALA A 172 -26.92 13.25 -21.72
N ILE A 173 -25.86 12.46 -21.43
CA ILE A 173 -24.99 11.91 -22.46
C ILE A 173 -25.75 10.86 -23.29
N ASN A 174 -26.43 9.89 -22.65
CA ASN A 174 -27.17 8.85 -23.35
C ASN A 174 -28.27 9.47 -24.24
N LYS A 175 -28.96 10.50 -23.77
CA LYS A 175 -29.96 11.23 -24.56
C LYS A 175 -29.31 11.99 -25.75
N ALA A 176 -28.17 12.57 -25.55
CA ALA A 176 -27.48 13.30 -26.62
C ALA A 176 -26.99 12.37 -27.74
N PHE A 177 -26.64 11.14 -27.43
CA PHE A 177 -26.15 10.14 -28.38
C PHE A 177 -27.18 9.04 -28.69
N GLU A 178 -28.48 9.29 -28.40
CA GLU A 178 -29.56 8.30 -28.55
C GLU A 178 -29.66 7.71 -29.96
N VAL A 179 -29.44 8.52 -31.00
CA VAL A 179 -29.50 8.09 -32.39
C VAL A 179 -28.37 7.08 -32.70
N GLU A 180 -27.15 7.42 -32.31
CA GLU A 180 -25.98 6.57 -32.53
C GLU A 180 -26.07 5.29 -31.67
N ILE A 181 -26.60 5.38 -30.46
CA ILE A 181 -26.84 4.24 -29.56
C ILE A 181 -27.89 3.31 -30.21
N SER A 182 -29.00 3.84 -30.71
CA SER A 182 -30.03 3.05 -31.36
C SER A 182 -29.54 2.34 -32.64
N GLN A 183 -28.53 2.89 -33.28
CA GLN A 183 -27.85 2.33 -34.47
C GLN A 183 -26.68 1.40 -34.13
N ASN A 184 -26.41 1.11 -32.85
CA ASN A 184 -25.24 0.33 -32.38
C ASN A 184 -23.89 0.89 -32.87
N LYS A 185 -23.79 2.21 -33.07
CA LYS A 185 -22.54 2.90 -33.44
C LYS A 185 -21.77 3.38 -32.20
N ILE A 186 -22.48 3.71 -31.15
CA ILE A 186 -21.96 4.12 -29.84
C ILE A 186 -22.69 3.28 -28.80
N ASP A 187 -21.98 2.81 -27.80
CA ASP A 187 -22.59 2.09 -26.66
C ASP A 187 -23.16 3.09 -25.65
N PRO A 188 -24.18 2.73 -24.87
CA PRO A 188 -24.59 3.50 -23.68
C PRO A 188 -23.37 3.79 -22.81
N CYS A 189 -23.26 4.99 -22.28
CA CYS A 189 -22.06 5.36 -21.53
C CYS A 189 -21.87 4.45 -20.29
N ILE A 190 -20.61 4.06 -20.04
CA ILE A 190 -20.23 3.24 -18.91
C ILE A 190 -19.92 4.16 -17.73
N VAL A 191 -20.56 3.91 -16.58
CA VAL A 191 -20.42 4.72 -15.38
C VAL A 191 -19.75 3.90 -14.28
N GLU A 192 -18.60 4.38 -13.76
CA GLU A 192 -17.88 3.76 -12.65
C GLU A 192 -17.74 4.76 -11.50
N LYS A 193 -18.48 4.51 -10.40
CA LYS A 193 -18.53 5.37 -9.19
C LYS A 193 -17.50 4.94 -8.13
N ASN A 194 -17.37 5.73 -7.07
CA ASN A 194 -16.51 5.49 -5.91
C ASN A 194 -15.02 5.40 -6.27
N LEU A 195 -14.58 6.36 -7.06
CA LEU A 195 -13.20 6.50 -7.49
C LEU A 195 -12.57 7.76 -6.87
N CYS A 196 -11.25 7.79 -6.94
CA CYS A 196 -10.43 8.92 -6.51
C CYS A 196 -9.37 9.21 -7.57
N ILE A 197 -9.10 10.48 -7.85
CA ILE A 197 -7.94 10.90 -8.62
C ILE A 197 -6.79 11.09 -7.65
N ILE A 198 -5.63 10.53 -7.95
CA ILE A 198 -4.36 10.83 -7.28
C ILE A 198 -3.42 11.50 -8.28
N ALA A 199 -2.66 12.48 -7.82
CA ALA A 199 -1.74 13.23 -8.67
C ALA A 199 -0.38 13.41 -8.01
N LEU A 200 0.70 13.11 -8.74
CA LEU A 200 2.04 13.62 -8.44
C LEU A 200 2.17 15.02 -9.03
N VAL A 201 2.66 15.95 -8.24
CA VAL A 201 2.82 17.37 -8.64
C VAL A 201 4.27 17.79 -8.51
N GLY A 202 4.78 18.47 -9.56
CA GLY A 202 6.10 19.04 -9.59
C GLY A 202 6.41 19.66 -10.96
N GLU A 203 7.10 20.79 -11.02
CA GLU A 203 7.32 21.56 -12.25
C GLU A 203 8.40 20.94 -13.15
N ASN A 204 9.41 20.30 -12.58
CA ASN A 204 10.55 19.76 -13.31
C ASN A 204 10.44 18.29 -13.71
N MET A 205 9.25 17.69 -13.59
CA MET A 205 9.07 16.25 -13.85
C MET A 205 9.39 15.86 -15.31
N LYS A 206 9.14 16.76 -16.28
CA LYS A 206 9.43 16.52 -17.71
C LYS A 206 10.91 16.26 -18.02
N ASN A 207 11.80 16.75 -17.19
CA ASN A 207 13.25 16.61 -17.36
C ASN A 207 13.81 15.37 -16.62
N HIS A 208 12.97 14.60 -15.91
CA HIS A 208 13.36 13.45 -15.13
C HIS A 208 12.71 12.17 -15.67
N GLN A 209 13.54 11.33 -16.25
CA GLN A 209 13.07 10.05 -16.78
C GLN A 209 12.59 9.12 -15.67
N GLY A 210 11.59 8.30 -15.99
CA GLY A 210 11.14 7.20 -15.15
C GLY A 210 10.15 7.55 -14.05
N LEU A 211 9.73 8.82 -13.86
CA LEU A 211 8.79 9.21 -12.80
C LEU A 211 7.42 8.54 -12.96
N SER A 212 6.85 8.54 -14.16
CA SER A 212 5.59 7.82 -14.44
C SER A 212 5.73 6.32 -14.19
N GLY A 213 6.83 5.72 -14.69
CA GLY A 213 7.13 4.30 -14.45
C GLY A 213 7.25 3.99 -12.94
N ARG A 214 7.90 4.86 -12.17
CA ARG A 214 8.04 4.75 -10.72
C ARG A 214 6.69 4.86 -10.02
N MET A 215 5.83 5.81 -10.40
CA MET A 215 4.47 5.96 -9.87
C MET A 215 3.64 4.70 -10.12
N PHE A 216 3.54 4.27 -11.37
CA PHE A 216 2.68 3.15 -11.75
C PHE A 216 3.21 1.80 -11.24
N SER A 217 4.53 1.60 -11.26
CA SER A 217 5.16 0.42 -10.67
C SER A 217 4.91 0.34 -9.15
N THR A 218 4.99 1.48 -8.46
CA THR A 218 4.73 1.56 -7.02
C THR A 218 3.28 1.19 -6.70
N LEU A 219 2.31 1.72 -7.44
CA LEU A 219 0.90 1.37 -7.28
C LEU A 219 0.65 -0.11 -7.58
N GLY A 220 1.14 -0.61 -8.71
CA GLY A 220 0.95 -2.00 -9.12
C GLY A 220 1.59 -3.01 -8.16
N LYS A 221 2.80 -2.75 -7.67
CA LYS A 221 3.49 -3.60 -6.66
C LYS A 221 2.72 -3.68 -5.34
N ASN A 222 1.90 -2.68 -5.03
CA ASN A 222 1.07 -2.64 -3.83
C ASN A 222 -0.39 -3.04 -4.09
N ASN A 223 -0.66 -3.68 -5.23
CA ASN A 223 -1.99 -4.15 -5.61
C ASN A 223 -3.04 -3.03 -5.65
N VAL A 224 -2.65 -1.85 -6.13
CA VAL A 224 -3.56 -0.75 -6.43
C VAL A 224 -3.82 -0.76 -7.93
N ASN A 225 -5.09 -0.98 -8.32
CA ASN A 225 -5.47 -1.01 -9.72
C ASN A 225 -5.76 0.41 -10.24
N ILE A 226 -5.16 0.76 -11.37
CA ILE A 226 -5.35 2.03 -12.05
C ILE A 226 -6.47 1.87 -13.08
N ARG A 227 -7.47 2.77 -13.03
CA ARG A 227 -8.62 2.79 -13.94
C ARG A 227 -8.36 3.65 -15.17
N ALA A 228 -7.79 4.82 -14.96
CA ALA A 228 -7.45 5.76 -16.01
C ALA A 228 -6.19 6.54 -15.66
N ILE A 229 -5.52 7.09 -16.65
CA ILE A 229 -4.29 7.87 -16.52
C ILE A 229 -4.43 9.13 -17.36
N ALA A 230 -3.98 10.27 -16.83
CA ALA A 230 -3.78 11.49 -17.57
C ALA A 230 -2.42 12.10 -17.26
N GLN A 231 -1.69 12.45 -18.30
CA GLN A 231 -0.42 13.15 -18.23
C GLN A 231 -0.37 14.19 -19.36
N GLY A 232 -0.30 15.45 -18.98
CA GLY A 232 -0.23 16.55 -19.95
C GLY A 232 1.19 16.75 -20.50
N ALA A 233 1.29 17.41 -21.66
CA ALA A 233 2.57 17.75 -22.26
C ALA A 233 3.40 18.73 -21.41
N SER A 234 2.78 19.47 -20.50
CA SER A 234 3.45 20.33 -19.53
C SER A 234 4.17 19.56 -18.43
N GLU A 235 3.74 18.32 -18.18
CA GLU A 235 4.24 17.40 -17.14
C GLU A 235 4.38 18.00 -15.74
N ARG A 236 3.48 18.91 -15.38
CA ARG A 236 3.41 19.47 -14.01
C ARG A 236 2.67 18.56 -13.05
N ASN A 237 1.86 17.65 -13.59
CA ASN A 237 1.24 16.59 -12.83
C ASN A 237 1.16 15.29 -13.65
N ILE A 238 1.15 14.18 -12.93
CA ILE A 238 0.84 12.85 -13.46
C ILE A 238 -0.31 12.34 -12.62
N SER A 239 -1.48 12.15 -13.26
CA SER A 239 -2.71 11.79 -12.57
C SER A 239 -3.11 10.36 -12.90
N ALA A 240 -3.61 9.65 -11.90
CA ALA A 240 -4.20 8.32 -12.05
C ALA A 240 -5.51 8.23 -11.27
N VAL A 241 -6.49 7.54 -11.85
CA VAL A 241 -7.75 7.24 -11.19
C VAL A 241 -7.69 5.84 -10.60
N ILE A 242 -8.04 5.72 -9.34
CA ILE A 242 -8.03 4.48 -8.56
C ILE A 242 -9.34 4.30 -7.81
N ASN A 243 -9.58 3.11 -7.25
CA ASN A 243 -10.72 2.89 -6.38
C ASN A 243 -10.53 3.62 -5.03
N GLU A 244 -11.59 4.22 -4.50
CA GLU A 244 -11.57 5.02 -3.27
C GLU A 244 -11.03 4.23 -2.06
N ARG A 245 -11.35 2.94 -1.95
CA ARG A 245 -10.86 2.06 -0.88
C ARG A 245 -9.32 1.91 -0.84
N ASP A 246 -8.63 2.18 -1.96
CA ASP A 246 -7.18 2.02 -2.09
C ASP A 246 -6.42 3.35 -1.88
N VAL A 247 -7.11 4.48 -1.68
CA VAL A 247 -6.53 5.83 -1.56
C VAL A 247 -5.49 5.89 -0.45
N LYS A 248 -5.83 5.45 0.75
CA LYS A 248 -4.91 5.48 1.90
C LYS A 248 -3.62 4.71 1.60
N LYS A 249 -3.73 3.50 1.03
CA LYS A 249 -2.58 2.68 0.64
C LYS A 249 -1.77 3.39 -0.45
N ALA A 250 -2.44 3.87 -1.49
CA ALA A 250 -1.80 4.53 -2.63
C ALA A 250 -0.99 5.76 -2.21
N LEU A 251 -1.59 6.67 -1.43
CA LEU A 251 -0.92 7.88 -0.96
C LEU A 251 0.29 7.55 -0.08
N ASN A 252 0.14 6.65 0.88
CA ASN A 252 1.23 6.25 1.77
C ASN A 252 2.37 5.56 1.00
N THR A 253 2.05 4.71 0.03
CA THR A 253 3.05 3.99 -0.78
C THR A 253 3.81 4.93 -1.71
N LEU A 254 3.11 5.85 -2.34
CA LEU A 254 3.74 6.88 -3.18
C LEU A 254 4.60 7.82 -2.33
N HIS A 255 4.09 8.26 -1.18
CA HIS A 255 4.86 9.13 -0.27
C HIS A 255 6.14 8.45 0.20
N GLU A 256 6.09 7.20 0.65
CA GLU A 256 7.27 6.40 1.01
C GLU A 256 8.28 6.35 -0.13
N ASN A 257 7.79 6.18 -1.36
CA ASN A 257 8.66 6.04 -2.52
C ASN A 257 9.31 7.36 -2.96
N PHE A 258 8.60 8.50 -2.86
CA PHE A 258 9.07 9.78 -3.40
C PHE A 258 9.69 10.72 -2.37
N PHE A 259 9.32 10.61 -1.07
CA PHE A 259 9.70 11.59 -0.04
C PHE A 259 10.40 10.99 1.17
N GLU A 260 10.26 9.69 1.43
CA GLU A 260 10.93 9.09 2.57
C GLU A 260 12.32 8.59 2.15
N GLU A 261 13.34 8.90 2.95
CA GLU A 261 14.72 8.49 2.72
C GLU A 261 14.86 6.95 2.80
N ASN A 262 14.40 6.24 1.78
CA ASN A 262 14.53 4.79 1.61
C ASN A 262 14.14 3.92 2.82
N THR A 263 13.46 4.46 3.84
CA THR A 263 13.00 3.67 4.99
C THR A 263 11.70 2.96 4.67
N LYS A 264 11.79 1.65 4.43
CA LYS A 264 10.63 0.81 4.12
C LYS A 264 9.88 0.42 5.40
N GLN A 265 8.61 0.81 5.52
CA GLN A 265 7.75 0.38 6.60
C GLN A 265 7.11 -0.98 6.28
N LEU A 266 7.23 -1.96 7.20
CA LEU A 266 6.59 -3.27 7.13
C LEU A 266 5.57 -3.41 8.26
N ASN A 267 4.36 -3.85 7.93
CA ASN A 267 3.23 -3.99 8.85
C ASN A 267 2.95 -5.46 9.09
N LEU A 268 3.20 -5.93 10.31
CA LEU A 268 3.10 -7.34 10.70
C LEU A 268 1.76 -7.64 11.36
N PHE A 269 1.09 -8.68 10.88
CA PHE A 269 -0.12 -9.27 11.45
C PHE A 269 0.25 -10.66 11.95
N VAL A 270 0.47 -10.80 13.25
CA VAL A 270 1.07 -12.00 13.86
C VAL A 270 0.00 -12.87 14.48
N MET A 271 -0.08 -14.13 14.05
CA MET A 271 -0.94 -15.15 14.63
C MET A 271 -0.09 -16.27 15.24
N GLY A 272 -0.30 -16.53 16.54
CA GLY A 272 0.46 -17.52 17.29
C GLY A 272 1.47 -16.90 18.25
N VAL A 273 0.99 -16.29 19.34
CA VAL A 273 1.84 -15.73 20.39
C VAL A 273 1.94 -16.74 21.54
N GLY A 274 2.63 -17.83 21.29
CA GLY A 274 3.12 -18.79 22.28
C GLY A 274 4.63 -18.61 22.49
N ASN A 275 5.34 -19.65 22.95
CA ASN A 275 6.78 -19.58 23.25
C ASN A 275 7.62 -19.00 22.09
N VAL A 276 7.39 -19.47 20.86
CA VAL A 276 8.11 -19.00 19.68
C VAL A 276 7.68 -17.58 19.31
N GLY A 277 6.37 -17.28 19.38
CA GLY A 277 5.84 -15.96 19.06
C GLY A 277 6.31 -14.88 20.03
N GLU A 278 6.39 -15.18 21.32
CA GLU A 278 6.98 -14.29 22.33
C GLU A 278 8.44 -13.94 22.00
N LYS A 279 9.25 -14.95 21.69
CA LYS A 279 10.64 -14.74 21.29
C LYS A 279 10.77 -13.95 19.99
N PHE A 280 9.86 -14.14 19.06
CA PHE A 280 9.81 -13.34 17.83
C PHE A 280 9.54 -11.85 18.12
N ILE A 281 8.57 -11.55 19.00
CA ILE A 281 8.27 -10.16 19.39
C ILE A 281 9.47 -9.54 20.13
N GLU A 282 10.10 -10.31 21.03
CA GLU A 282 11.31 -9.88 21.74
C GLU A 282 12.44 -9.54 20.77
N GLN A 283 12.70 -10.39 19.77
CA GLN A 283 13.71 -10.13 18.73
C GLN A 283 13.40 -8.88 17.91
N ILE A 284 12.14 -8.68 17.51
CA ILE A 284 11.74 -7.44 16.81
C ILE A 284 12.05 -6.23 17.70
N HIS A 285 11.71 -6.30 18.99
CA HIS A 285 11.96 -5.20 19.92
C HIS A 285 13.45 -4.87 20.03
N GLN A 286 14.29 -5.88 20.18
CA GLN A 286 15.74 -5.73 20.30
C GLN A 286 16.38 -5.18 19.01
N GLN A 287 15.92 -5.67 17.84
CA GLN A 287 16.49 -5.34 16.54
C GLN A 287 15.90 -4.06 15.92
N LYS A 288 14.81 -3.50 16.47
CA LYS A 288 14.07 -2.38 15.87
C LYS A 288 14.96 -1.20 15.48
N LYS A 289 15.89 -0.83 16.37
CA LYS A 289 16.82 0.28 16.11
C LYS A 289 17.81 -0.07 14.98
N PHE A 290 18.44 -1.23 15.04
CA PHE A 290 19.37 -1.68 14.01
C PHE A 290 18.71 -1.77 12.63
N LEU A 291 17.52 -2.36 12.54
CA LEU A 291 16.76 -2.47 11.29
C LEU A 291 16.45 -1.11 10.69
N LYS A 292 16.05 -0.14 11.54
CA LYS A 292 15.73 1.21 11.10
C LYS A 292 16.97 1.98 10.64
N ASP A 293 18.04 1.97 11.45
CA ASP A 293 19.20 2.82 11.22
C ASP A 293 20.11 2.27 10.11
N ASN A 294 20.32 0.94 10.07
CA ASN A 294 21.27 0.29 9.17
C ASN A 294 20.61 -0.27 7.90
N LEU A 295 19.43 -0.92 8.03
CA LEU A 295 18.76 -1.56 6.90
C LEU A 295 17.61 -0.71 6.34
N LYS A 296 17.32 0.45 6.95
CA LYS A 296 16.22 1.32 6.55
C LYS A 296 14.87 0.59 6.53
N ILE A 297 14.65 -0.30 7.51
CA ILE A 297 13.42 -1.06 7.69
C ILE A 297 12.77 -0.69 9.01
N ASN A 298 11.54 -0.18 8.96
CA ASN A 298 10.72 0.09 10.15
C ASN A 298 9.64 -1.00 10.29
N LEU A 299 9.81 -1.89 11.27
CA LEU A 299 8.83 -2.93 11.59
C LEU A 299 7.78 -2.41 12.55
N ARG A 300 6.50 -2.59 12.22
CA ARG A 300 5.36 -2.35 13.11
C ARG A 300 4.53 -3.62 13.26
N VAL A 301 4.22 -4.00 14.48
CA VAL A 301 3.27 -5.07 14.76
C VAL A 301 1.88 -4.43 14.89
N ILE A 302 1.02 -4.71 13.93
CA ILE A 302 -0.34 -4.13 13.81
C ILE A 302 -1.37 -5.00 14.50
N ALA A 303 -1.16 -6.32 14.47
CA ALA A 303 -2.07 -7.26 15.10
C ALA A 303 -1.32 -8.40 15.77
N LEU A 304 -1.84 -8.83 16.91
CA LEU A 304 -1.42 -10.03 17.62
C LEU A 304 -2.63 -10.93 17.88
N SER A 305 -2.43 -12.24 17.77
CA SER A 305 -3.46 -13.21 18.14
C SER A 305 -2.85 -14.47 18.74
N ASN A 306 -3.49 -14.99 19.78
CA ASN A 306 -3.27 -16.34 20.31
C ASN A 306 -4.55 -17.19 20.13
N SER A 307 -4.66 -18.34 20.78
CA SER A 307 -5.84 -19.20 20.69
C SER A 307 -7.11 -18.64 21.39
N ARG A 308 -6.98 -17.58 22.17
CA ARG A 308 -8.08 -17.04 22.99
C ARG A 308 -8.43 -15.60 22.65
N LYS A 309 -7.43 -14.78 22.38
CA LYS A 309 -7.55 -13.32 22.22
C LYS A 309 -6.84 -12.83 20.98
N MET A 310 -7.36 -11.74 20.41
CA MET A 310 -6.70 -10.98 19.35
C MET A 310 -6.80 -9.48 19.64
N HIS A 311 -5.81 -8.72 19.21
CA HIS A 311 -5.74 -7.28 19.36
C HIS A 311 -5.19 -6.65 18.09
N PHE A 312 -5.75 -5.50 17.70
CA PHE A 312 -5.36 -4.69 16.55
C PHE A 312 -5.07 -3.27 16.97
N ASP A 313 -3.98 -2.68 16.49
CA ASP A 313 -3.64 -1.28 16.63
C ASP A 313 -3.01 -0.78 15.33
N GLU A 314 -3.70 0.12 14.64
CA GLU A 314 -3.26 0.65 13.36
C GLU A 314 -1.95 1.46 13.46
N GLU A 315 -1.71 2.12 14.59
CA GLU A 315 -0.48 2.87 14.83
C GLU A 315 0.70 1.97 15.26
N GLY A 316 0.42 0.73 15.60
CA GLY A 316 1.37 -0.31 15.97
C GLY A 316 1.45 -0.56 17.47
N ILE A 317 1.26 -1.82 17.84
CA ILE A 317 1.24 -2.32 19.23
C ILE A 317 2.59 -2.05 19.91
N SER A 318 2.56 -1.51 21.13
CA SER A 318 3.74 -1.35 21.98
C SER A 318 4.37 -2.73 22.28
N LEU A 319 5.60 -2.95 21.79
CA LEU A 319 6.30 -4.23 22.00
C LEU A 319 6.76 -4.45 23.45
N LYS A 320 6.66 -3.44 24.32
CA LYS A 320 6.93 -3.57 25.76
C LYS A 320 5.70 -4.04 26.53
N GLU A 321 4.52 -3.73 26.04
CA GLU A 321 3.23 -3.95 26.72
C GLU A 321 2.29 -4.84 25.92
N TRP A 322 2.83 -5.62 24.98
CA TRP A 322 2.05 -6.43 24.05
C TRP A 322 1.18 -7.49 24.76
N GLN A 323 1.66 -8.04 25.90
CA GLN A 323 0.90 -9.01 26.69
C GLN A 323 -0.40 -8.35 27.20
N PHE A 324 -0.31 -7.16 27.80
CA PHE A 324 -1.46 -6.44 28.30
C PHE A 324 -2.43 -6.06 27.16
N ALA A 325 -1.91 -5.60 26.04
CA ALA A 325 -2.72 -5.30 24.86
C ALA A 325 -3.50 -6.54 24.37
N LEU A 326 -2.85 -7.70 24.35
CA LEU A 326 -3.49 -8.95 23.95
C LEU A 326 -4.51 -9.45 25.00
N GLU A 327 -4.21 -9.34 26.29
CA GLU A 327 -5.13 -9.73 27.38
C GLU A 327 -6.42 -8.90 27.38
N THR A 328 -6.32 -7.61 27.08
CA THR A 328 -7.46 -6.71 26.96
C THR A 328 -8.18 -6.79 25.60
N GLY A 329 -7.61 -7.55 24.66
CA GLY A 329 -8.14 -7.73 23.31
C GLY A 329 -9.46 -8.52 23.27
N GLU A 330 -10.04 -8.59 22.10
CA GLU A 330 -11.29 -9.32 21.83
C GLU A 330 -11.03 -10.83 21.65
N PRO A 331 -12.08 -11.69 21.79
CA PRO A 331 -11.96 -13.11 21.51
C PRO A 331 -11.45 -13.38 20.10
N THR A 332 -10.57 -14.39 19.96
CA THR A 332 -10.02 -14.75 18.66
C THR A 332 -11.09 -15.31 17.73
N ASP A 333 -11.25 -14.66 16.60
CA ASP A 333 -12.05 -15.09 15.46
C ASP A 333 -11.20 -14.96 14.19
N LYS A 334 -10.99 -16.08 13.49
CA LYS A 334 -10.11 -16.11 12.30
C LYS A 334 -10.70 -15.35 11.12
N GLU A 335 -11.99 -15.46 10.88
CA GLU A 335 -12.65 -14.77 9.78
C GLU A 335 -12.64 -13.25 10.03
N LYS A 336 -12.91 -12.84 11.27
CA LYS A 336 -12.78 -11.45 11.69
C LYS A 336 -11.36 -10.94 11.58
N PHE A 337 -10.36 -11.75 11.96
CA PHE A 337 -8.95 -11.38 11.79
C PHE A 337 -8.61 -11.12 10.32
N ILE A 338 -9.03 -12.01 9.42
CA ILE A 338 -8.84 -11.85 7.97
C ILE A 338 -9.58 -10.60 7.46
N SER A 339 -10.80 -10.35 7.93
CA SER A 339 -11.59 -9.17 7.54
C SER A 339 -10.89 -7.88 7.95
N ASN A 340 -10.47 -7.79 9.22
CA ASN A 340 -9.77 -6.63 9.74
C ASN A 340 -8.46 -6.33 8.98
N VAL A 341 -7.67 -7.37 8.66
CA VAL A 341 -6.45 -7.21 7.84
C VAL A 341 -6.79 -6.66 6.45
N LYS A 342 -7.90 -7.12 5.86
CA LYS A 342 -8.36 -6.64 4.55
C LYS A 342 -8.89 -5.21 4.60
N GLU A 343 -9.60 -4.84 5.65
CA GLU A 343 -10.17 -3.50 5.84
C GLU A 343 -9.12 -2.45 6.11
N LEU A 344 -8.12 -2.76 6.95
CA LEU A 344 -6.99 -1.88 7.20
C LEU A 344 -6.19 -1.57 5.93
N ASN A 345 -6.12 -2.49 4.97
CA ASN A 345 -5.51 -2.33 3.66
C ASN A 345 -4.16 -1.58 3.69
N LEU A 346 -3.30 -1.91 4.66
CA LEU A 346 -2.03 -1.22 4.86
C LEU A 346 -0.99 -1.65 3.80
N ARG A 347 -0.10 -0.71 3.45
CA ARG A 347 1.05 -1.00 2.58
C ARG A 347 2.01 -2.00 3.23
N ASN A 348 2.76 -2.75 2.40
CA ASN A 348 3.80 -3.67 2.85
C ASN A 348 3.33 -4.57 4.02
N SER A 349 2.12 -5.11 3.91
CA SER A 349 1.53 -5.99 4.92
C SER A 349 2.12 -7.40 4.85
N ILE A 350 2.38 -7.97 6.02
CA ILE A 350 2.94 -9.32 6.18
C ILE A 350 2.10 -10.07 7.21
N PHE A 351 1.50 -11.18 6.80
CA PHE A 351 0.90 -12.13 7.73
C PHE A 351 1.96 -13.09 8.22
N VAL A 352 2.11 -13.19 9.54
CA VAL A 352 3.10 -14.06 10.20
C VAL A 352 2.36 -15.15 10.95
N ASP A 353 2.49 -16.41 10.50
CA ASP A 353 1.92 -17.58 11.18
C ASP A 353 2.98 -18.31 11.99
N ILE A 354 2.86 -18.21 13.32
CA ILE A 354 3.71 -18.91 14.31
C ILE A 354 2.89 -19.96 15.05
N THR A 355 1.88 -20.53 14.39
CA THR A 355 1.04 -21.58 14.95
C THR A 355 1.44 -22.98 14.42
N ALA A 356 0.91 -24.00 15.05
CA ALA A 356 0.90 -25.37 14.52
C ALA A 356 -0.52 -25.78 14.05
N ASN A 357 -1.39 -24.80 13.77
CA ASN A 357 -2.80 -25.03 13.52
C ASN A 357 -3.09 -25.14 12.01
N GLU A 358 -3.68 -26.26 11.61
CA GLU A 358 -4.04 -26.52 10.21
C GLU A 358 -5.05 -25.51 9.67
N SER A 359 -6.02 -25.08 10.48
CA SER A 359 -7.04 -24.14 10.02
C SER A 359 -6.49 -22.74 9.74
N VAL A 360 -5.37 -22.36 10.37
CA VAL A 360 -4.65 -21.11 10.07
C VAL A 360 -3.91 -21.24 8.74
N SER A 361 -3.22 -22.36 8.51
CA SER A 361 -2.49 -22.59 7.25
C SER A 361 -3.39 -22.57 6.00
N LYS A 362 -4.68 -22.90 6.15
CA LYS A 362 -5.68 -22.84 5.07
C LYS A 362 -6.08 -21.41 4.68
N THR A 363 -5.72 -20.39 5.47
CA THR A 363 -6.08 -18.99 5.21
C THR A 363 -5.10 -18.25 4.31
N TYR A 364 -3.93 -18.80 4.01
CA TYR A 364 -2.84 -18.10 3.30
C TYR A 364 -3.25 -17.55 1.93
N GLU A 365 -4.14 -18.24 1.23
CA GLU A 365 -4.69 -17.79 -0.06
C GLU A 365 -5.35 -16.41 0.05
N HIS A 366 -6.04 -16.11 1.16
CA HIS A 366 -6.71 -14.84 1.36
C HIS A 366 -5.74 -13.66 1.45
N TYR A 367 -4.55 -13.89 1.99
CA TYR A 367 -3.49 -12.90 2.10
C TYR A 367 -2.73 -12.74 0.78
N LEU A 368 -2.25 -13.84 0.22
CA LEU A 368 -1.47 -13.82 -1.03
C LEU A 368 -2.20 -13.13 -2.19
N LYS A 369 -3.51 -13.41 -2.37
CA LYS A 369 -4.35 -12.76 -3.40
C LYS A 369 -4.49 -11.24 -3.23
N ARG A 370 -4.08 -10.68 -2.08
CA ARG A 370 -4.13 -9.25 -1.78
C ARG A 370 -2.76 -8.60 -1.68
N ASN A 371 -1.74 -9.25 -2.24
CA ASN A 371 -0.35 -8.79 -2.14
C ASN A 371 0.13 -8.67 -0.67
N ILE A 372 -0.41 -9.49 0.24
CA ILE A 372 0.06 -9.59 1.61
C ILE A 372 1.01 -10.78 1.68
N ALA A 373 2.27 -10.51 2.02
CA ALA A 373 3.26 -11.57 2.18
C ALA A 373 2.87 -12.53 3.32
N VAL A 374 3.22 -13.80 3.19
CA VAL A 374 3.05 -14.80 4.24
C VAL A 374 4.42 -15.29 4.68
N VAL A 375 4.72 -15.16 5.98
CA VAL A 375 5.90 -15.70 6.63
C VAL A 375 5.44 -16.72 7.66
N THR A 376 5.96 -17.95 7.61
CA THR A 376 5.42 -18.99 8.48
C THR A 376 6.47 -19.99 8.96
N CYS A 377 6.38 -20.39 10.23
CA CYS A 377 7.02 -21.58 10.76
C CYS A 377 6.10 -22.82 10.76
N ASN A 378 4.81 -22.66 10.39
CA ASN A 378 3.84 -23.73 10.32
C ASN A 378 4.05 -24.58 9.07
N LYS A 379 4.52 -25.79 9.27
CA LYS A 379 4.89 -26.73 8.21
C LYS A 379 3.70 -27.27 7.42
N ILE A 380 2.48 -27.16 7.96
CA ILE A 380 1.31 -27.86 7.42
C ILE A 380 1.01 -27.43 5.97
N ALA A 381 1.03 -26.13 5.68
CA ALA A 381 0.76 -25.66 4.31
C ALA A 381 1.79 -26.21 3.30
N CYS A 382 3.07 -26.18 3.65
CA CYS A 382 4.17 -26.62 2.80
C CYS A 382 4.24 -28.13 2.64
N ALA A 383 3.72 -28.89 3.63
CA ALA A 383 3.64 -30.36 3.64
C ALA A 383 2.23 -30.89 3.28
N SER A 384 1.27 -30.05 2.92
CA SER A 384 -0.09 -30.44 2.52
C SER A 384 -0.11 -31.15 1.16
N ALA A 385 -1.30 -31.45 0.61
CA ALA A 385 -1.45 -31.95 -0.74
C ALA A 385 -0.66 -31.09 -1.75
N TYR A 386 -0.03 -31.73 -2.74
CA TYR A 386 0.86 -31.06 -3.71
C TYR A 386 0.17 -29.93 -4.44
N ASP A 387 -1.10 -30.10 -4.81
CA ASP A 387 -1.90 -29.09 -5.49
C ASP A 387 -2.07 -27.81 -4.64
N ASN A 388 -2.25 -27.95 -3.32
CA ASN A 388 -2.35 -26.80 -2.43
C ASN A 388 -0.99 -26.07 -2.32
N TYR A 389 0.10 -26.81 -2.15
CA TYR A 389 1.44 -26.23 -2.13
C TYR A 389 1.74 -25.45 -3.42
N THR A 390 1.53 -26.08 -4.58
CA THR A 390 1.77 -25.44 -5.89
C THR A 390 0.86 -24.25 -6.13
N LYS A 391 -0.40 -24.30 -5.68
CA LYS A 391 -1.33 -23.19 -5.72
C LYS A 391 -0.80 -21.99 -4.94
N LEU A 392 -0.31 -22.19 -3.70
CA LEU A 392 0.25 -21.10 -2.89
C LEU A 392 1.50 -20.49 -3.55
N LYS A 393 2.40 -21.31 -4.09
CA LYS A 393 3.57 -20.83 -4.85
C LYS A 393 3.16 -20.03 -6.09
N LYS A 394 2.13 -20.46 -6.82
CA LYS A 394 1.58 -19.76 -7.98
C LYS A 394 0.96 -18.41 -7.57
N LEU A 395 0.16 -18.37 -6.51
CA LEU A 395 -0.44 -17.14 -6.00
C LEU A 395 0.63 -16.14 -5.54
N SER A 396 1.67 -16.61 -4.86
CA SER A 396 2.81 -15.79 -4.44
C SER A 396 3.44 -15.06 -5.64
N ARG A 397 3.67 -15.76 -6.75
CA ARG A 397 4.23 -15.18 -7.98
C ARG A 397 3.24 -14.25 -8.68
N GLN A 398 1.99 -14.70 -8.84
CA GLN A 398 0.95 -13.96 -9.54
C GLN A 398 0.64 -12.61 -8.91
N PHE A 399 0.58 -12.55 -7.59
CA PHE A 399 0.24 -11.36 -6.83
C PHE A 399 1.46 -10.63 -6.23
N ASN A 400 2.68 -11.04 -6.61
CA ASN A 400 3.92 -10.48 -6.06
C ASN A 400 3.93 -10.42 -4.53
N ALA A 401 3.39 -11.45 -3.87
CA ALA A 401 3.28 -11.59 -2.43
C ALA A 401 4.21 -12.71 -1.96
N PRO A 402 5.38 -12.41 -1.33
CA PRO A 402 6.30 -13.44 -0.87
C PRO A 402 5.63 -14.47 0.04
N PHE A 403 5.91 -15.76 -0.21
CA PHE A 403 5.55 -16.88 0.65
C PHE A 403 6.84 -17.51 1.18
N LEU A 404 7.19 -17.18 2.43
CA LEU A 404 8.46 -17.48 3.07
C LEU A 404 8.25 -18.45 4.25
N PHE A 405 9.03 -19.52 4.27
CA PHE A 405 8.90 -20.60 5.24
C PHE A 405 10.24 -21.26 5.61
N GLU A 406 11.33 -20.47 5.62
CA GLU A 406 12.70 -20.95 5.90
C GLU A 406 12.77 -21.76 7.20
N THR A 407 12.15 -21.28 8.26
CA THR A 407 12.18 -21.92 9.59
C THR A 407 11.39 -23.23 9.67
N ASN A 408 10.74 -23.65 8.60
CA ASN A 408 10.06 -24.95 8.54
C ASN A 408 11.05 -26.12 8.61
N VAL A 409 12.30 -25.92 8.14
CA VAL A 409 13.35 -26.93 8.17
C VAL A 409 14.64 -26.29 8.68
N GLY A 410 15.29 -26.93 9.66
CA GLY A 410 16.59 -26.51 10.17
C GLY A 410 16.54 -25.34 11.17
N ALA A 411 15.37 -24.98 11.69
CA ALA A 411 15.18 -23.87 12.64
C ALA A 411 15.78 -22.54 12.11
N GLY A 412 16.85 -22.04 12.70
CA GLY A 412 17.53 -20.82 12.28
C GLY A 412 18.60 -21.00 11.20
N LEU A 413 18.78 -22.19 10.67
CA LEU A 413 19.76 -22.46 9.61
C LEU A 413 19.16 -22.16 8.22
N PRO A 414 19.91 -21.55 7.29
CA PRO A 414 19.43 -21.20 5.93
C PRO A 414 19.46 -22.44 5.02
N ILE A 415 18.57 -23.38 5.25
CA ILE A 415 18.52 -24.67 4.52
C ILE A 415 17.72 -24.54 3.23
N ILE A 416 16.48 -24.04 3.32
CA ILE A 416 15.55 -23.98 2.18
C ILE A 416 16.06 -22.99 1.13
N ASP A 417 16.47 -21.80 1.54
CA ASP A 417 17.01 -20.80 0.61
C ASP A 417 18.32 -21.25 -0.02
N THR A 418 19.16 -21.99 0.71
CA THR A 418 20.38 -22.60 0.14
C THR A 418 20.02 -23.59 -0.97
N VAL A 419 19.09 -24.52 -0.72
CA VAL A 419 18.64 -25.50 -1.72
C VAL A 419 18.06 -24.79 -2.94
N LYS A 420 17.17 -23.80 -2.74
CA LYS A 420 16.60 -23.01 -3.84
C LYS A 420 17.64 -22.29 -4.68
N ASN A 421 18.65 -21.70 -4.04
CA ASN A 421 19.71 -20.97 -4.72
C ASN A 421 20.59 -21.92 -5.56
N LEU A 422 20.91 -23.12 -5.04
CA LEU A 422 21.64 -24.15 -5.79
C LEU A 422 20.85 -24.59 -7.03
N VAL A 423 19.58 -24.94 -6.87
CA VAL A 423 18.70 -25.33 -7.98
C VAL A 423 18.53 -24.21 -9.01
N ALA A 424 18.35 -22.97 -8.55
CA ALA A 424 18.24 -21.80 -9.41
C ALA A 424 19.52 -21.52 -10.21
N SER A 425 20.67 -21.90 -9.66
CA SER A 425 21.98 -21.81 -10.32
C SER A 425 22.25 -22.95 -11.32
N GLY A 426 21.31 -23.88 -11.47
CA GLY A 426 21.42 -25.03 -12.41
C GLY A 426 21.99 -26.28 -11.78
N ASP A 427 22.22 -26.32 -10.47
CA ASP A 427 22.66 -27.52 -9.77
C ASP A 427 21.49 -28.50 -9.56
N LYS A 428 21.81 -29.75 -9.31
CA LYS A 428 20.84 -30.84 -9.12
C LYS A 428 21.07 -31.53 -7.80
N VAL A 429 20.04 -31.59 -6.97
CA VAL A 429 20.08 -32.33 -5.72
C VAL A 429 19.93 -33.82 -6.00
N ASN A 430 21.02 -34.59 -5.88
CA ASN A 430 21.00 -36.02 -6.10
C ASN A 430 20.59 -36.81 -4.87
N LYS A 431 20.89 -36.30 -3.66
CA LYS A 431 20.65 -37.00 -2.40
C LYS A 431 20.57 -36.00 -1.25
N ILE A 432 19.60 -36.19 -0.34
CA ILE A 432 19.50 -35.47 0.92
C ILE A 432 19.62 -36.45 2.05
N GLN A 433 20.57 -36.21 2.94
CA GLN A 433 20.74 -36.95 4.22
C GLN A 433 20.83 -35.94 5.34
N ALA A 434 19.93 -36.01 6.33
CA ALA A 434 19.90 -35.04 7.41
C ALA A 434 19.29 -35.64 8.69
N VAL A 435 19.73 -35.15 9.84
CA VAL A 435 19.04 -35.30 11.10
C VAL A 435 18.15 -34.12 11.32
N LEU A 436 16.83 -34.31 11.21
CA LEU A 436 15.84 -33.24 11.18
C LEU A 436 15.00 -33.12 12.47
N SER A 437 15.28 -33.95 13.49
CA SER A 437 14.59 -33.89 14.77
C SER A 437 15.60 -33.91 15.91
N GLY A 438 15.57 -32.85 16.73
CA GLY A 438 16.39 -32.79 17.95
C GLY A 438 15.97 -33.80 18.99
N SER A 439 14.66 -34.01 19.19
CA SER A 439 14.08 -35.01 20.11
C SER A 439 14.49 -36.42 19.73
N LEU A 440 14.30 -36.83 18.49
CA LEU A 440 14.70 -38.15 18.02
C LEU A 440 16.22 -38.35 18.07
N ASN A 441 16.98 -37.31 17.71
CA ASN A 441 18.44 -37.35 17.81
C ASN A 441 18.88 -37.58 19.25
N PHE A 442 18.31 -36.88 20.24
CA PHE A 442 18.61 -37.11 21.65
C PHE A 442 18.25 -38.52 22.07
N ILE A 443 17.03 -38.97 21.75
CA ILE A 443 16.54 -40.30 22.14
C ILE A 443 17.45 -41.40 21.59
N PHE A 444 17.74 -41.42 20.30
CA PHE A 444 18.50 -42.47 19.66
C PHE A 444 20.01 -42.44 20.00
N ASN A 445 20.58 -41.28 20.32
CA ASN A 445 21.96 -41.18 20.76
C ASN A 445 22.17 -41.60 22.24
N ASN A 446 21.12 -41.53 23.05
CA ASN A 446 21.20 -41.93 24.47
C ASN A 446 20.60 -43.32 24.75
N PHE A 447 19.91 -43.91 23.77
CA PHE A 447 19.41 -45.27 23.88
C PHE A 447 20.57 -46.28 23.78
N SER A 448 20.69 -47.15 24.76
CA SER A 448 21.73 -48.19 24.86
C SER A 448 21.22 -49.40 25.61
N ASP A 449 22.01 -50.46 25.69
CA ASP A 449 21.66 -51.66 26.47
C ASP A 449 21.52 -51.39 27.97
N THR A 450 21.98 -50.21 28.44
CA THR A 450 21.98 -49.83 29.86
C THR A 450 20.69 -49.09 30.27
N TYR A 451 20.03 -48.42 29.32
CA TYR A 451 18.83 -47.60 29.58
C TYR A 451 17.67 -48.08 28.73
N SER A 452 16.50 -48.26 29.36
CA SER A 452 15.30 -48.62 28.59
C SER A 452 14.89 -47.47 27.67
N PHE A 453 14.30 -47.81 26.53
CA PHE A 453 13.77 -46.79 25.59
C PHE A 453 12.79 -45.87 26.28
N HIS A 454 11.94 -46.42 27.17
CA HIS A 454 10.99 -45.64 27.97
C HIS A 454 11.68 -44.58 28.84
N ASP A 455 12.77 -44.95 29.53
CA ASP A 455 13.48 -44.04 30.44
C ASP A 455 14.15 -42.91 29.66
N VAL A 456 14.74 -43.20 28.51
CA VAL A 456 15.34 -42.18 27.62
C VAL A 456 14.29 -41.20 27.08
N VAL A 457 13.12 -41.71 26.68
CA VAL A 457 12.00 -40.86 26.23
C VAL A 457 11.49 -39.97 27.36
N LYS A 458 11.36 -40.53 28.58
CA LYS A 458 10.95 -39.76 29.76
C LYS A 458 11.96 -38.67 30.12
N GLU A 459 13.27 -39.00 30.06
CA GLU A 459 14.34 -38.04 30.27
C GLU A 459 14.31 -36.92 29.24
N ALA A 460 14.09 -37.25 27.97
CA ALA A 460 13.92 -36.25 26.90
C ALA A 460 12.75 -35.28 27.18
N GLY A 461 11.65 -35.82 27.72
CA GLY A 461 10.50 -35.00 28.13
C GLY A 461 10.82 -34.07 29.30
N VAL A 462 11.49 -34.56 30.33
CA VAL A 462 11.92 -33.76 31.49
C VAL A 462 12.87 -32.61 31.05
N LYS A 463 13.76 -32.88 30.09
CA LYS A 463 14.68 -31.91 29.53
C LYS A 463 14.02 -30.94 28.53
N GLY A 464 12.73 -31.10 28.22
CA GLY A 464 12.02 -30.27 27.29
C GLY A 464 12.39 -30.50 25.82
N PHE A 465 12.93 -31.65 25.46
CA PHE A 465 13.31 -31.98 24.08
C PHE A 465 12.17 -32.62 23.28
N THR A 466 11.08 -33.07 23.93
CA THR A 466 9.89 -33.60 23.26
C THR A 466 8.70 -32.70 23.45
N GLU A 467 7.71 -32.85 22.59
CA GLU A 467 6.37 -32.32 22.80
C GLU A 467 5.75 -32.91 24.09
N PRO A 468 4.71 -32.28 24.67
CA PRO A 468 4.04 -32.80 25.87
C PRO A 468 3.58 -34.26 25.74
N ASP A 469 3.17 -34.69 24.55
CA ASP A 469 2.96 -36.09 24.19
C ASP A 469 4.12 -36.56 23.30
N PRO A 470 5.09 -37.31 23.81
CA PRO A 470 6.23 -37.82 23.05
C PRO A 470 5.86 -38.69 21.84
N LYS A 471 4.64 -39.21 21.77
CA LYS A 471 4.15 -39.96 20.61
C LYS A 471 4.13 -39.13 19.35
N ILE A 472 3.96 -37.83 19.48
CA ILE A 472 3.98 -36.88 18.34
C ILE A 472 5.38 -36.90 17.70
N ASP A 473 6.44 -36.79 18.51
CA ASP A 473 7.83 -36.85 18.04
C ASP A 473 8.16 -38.25 17.50
N LEU A 474 7.80 -39.29 18.22
CA LEU A 474 8.06 -40.69 17.84
C LEU A 474 7.31 -41.15 16.61
N SER A 475 6.20 -40.49 16.25
CA SER A 475 5.46 -40.78 15.02
C SER A 475 6.25 -40.48 13.75
N GLY A 476 7.29 -39.64 13.83
CA GLY A 476 8.09 -39.20 12.70
C GLY A 476 7.38 -38.23 11.73
N ILE A 477 6.14 -37.83 12.03
CA ILE A 477 5.35 -36.95 11.16
C ILE A 477 6.05 -35.60 10.92
N ASP A 478 6.68 -35.04 11.95
CA ASP A 478 7.41 -33.77 11.82
C ASP A 478 8.63 -33.92 10.90
N VAL A 479 9.36 -35.02 11.02
CA VAL A 479 10.50 -35.34 10.15
C VAL A 479 10.04 -35.59 8.72
N ALA A 480 8.94 -36.31 8.52
CA ALA A 480 8.36 -36.56 7.22
C ALA A 480 7.93 -35.28 6.55
N ARG A 481 7.33 -34.31 7.26
CA ARG A 481 6.99 -32.99 6.76
C ARG A 481 8.23 -32.20 6.32
N LYS A 482 9.29 -32.22 7.14
CA LYS A 482 10.54 -31.50 6.83
C LYS A 482 11.21 -32.03 5.57
N ILE A 483 11.35 -33.35 5.44
CA ILE A 483 11.97 -33.95 4.26
C ILE A 483 11.11 -33.72 2.99
N LEU A 484 9.79 -33.79 3.13
CA LEU A 484 8.87 -33.49 2.03
C LEU A 484 9.02 -32.05 1.55
N ILE A 485 9.19 -31.09 2.45
CA ILE A 485 9.43 -29.69 2.08
C ILE A 485 10.75 -29.54 1.30
N LEU A 486 11.83 -30.19 1.78
CA LEU A 486 13.11 -30.17 1.08
C LEU A 486 13.02 -30.79 -0.32
N ILE A 487 12.33 -31.93 -0.47
CA ILE A 487 12.09 -32.55 -1.78
C ILE A 487 11.31 -31.64 -2.74
N ARG A 488 10.37 -30.86 -2.22
CA ARG A 488 9.56 -29.92 -3.02
C ARG A 488 10.33 -28.68 -3.49
N GLU A 489 11.36 -28.31 -2.75
CA GLU A 489 12.19 -27.15 -3.06
C GLU A 489 13.50 -27.55 -3.78
N SER A 490 13.76 -28.90 -3.93
CA SER A 490 14.82 -29.48 -4.75
C SER A 490 14.37 -29.68 -6.17
#